data_f0e18916dd3a96c56619b4deca484de5
#
_entry.id   f0e18916dd3a96c56619b4deca484de5
#
_cell.length_a   1.000
_cell.length_b   1.000
_cell.length_c   1.000
_cell.angle_alpha   90.00
_cell.angle_beta   90.00
_cell.angle_gamma   90.00
#
_symmetry.space_group_name_H-M   'P 1'
#
loop_
_entity.id
_entity.type
_entity.pdbx_description
1 polymer ?
#
loop_
_entity_poly.entity_id
_entity_poly.type
_entity_poly.pdbx_seq_one_letter_code
_entity_poly.pdbx_strand_id
1 'polypeptide(L)'
;MKHLKDWLQWLKSRPTSGDYWEDRRLHEAMEALAGCKGESDWLTLSRHGNGFVREVAVRELSELPSPEALAALLELVNDWVPQVRQLANAGVQRYLTSEHAPALLHALQPLMALAERQRADHSQTLAAARTVLQGAEVRDAVLTAFLAQQGKSARFLFDLLLEASDEPTDLLGKALAHREMTVRQMAVSACQSLPAEQAVPLLQLALATPGASVRVKAMHALLSQLDDPREMLRSALLDASPAVRSLARWAAPRWQLDAGEVLAKRLDTALPKSRREWLGVLGLASELEVSLDERWRAAALRSPMASVRLAALTSLGDGHLGEQLAMLDDPADKVFAKACERLGRQPWDALQAEPTAAWIVTGRACLTTAAPP
;
A
#
# COMPACT_ATOMS: atom_id res chain seq x y z
N MET A 1 37.97 -23.96 -1.47
CA MET A 1 39.30 -23.66 -0.85
C MET A 1 40.48 -23.57 -1.83
N LYS A 2 40.40 -24.06 -3.07
CA LYS A 2 41.44 -23.82 -4.09
C LYS A 2 41.53 -22.34 -4.46
N HIS A 3 40.42 -21.68 -4.64
CA HIS A 3 40.34 -20.28 -5.08
C HIS A 3 40.97 -19.26 -4.11
N LEU A 4 40.85 -19.41 -2.80
CA LEU A 4 41.41 -18.45 -1.85
C LEU A 4 42.96 -18.36 -1.92
N LYS A 5 43.65 -19.48 -2.10
CA LYS A 5 45.12 -19.48 -2.29
C LYS A 5 45.52 -18.78 -3.58
N ASP A 6 44.74 -19.01 -4.63
CA ASP A 6 44.97 -18.38 -5.96
C ASP A 6 44.76 -16.87 -5.89
N TRP A 7 43.75 -16.42 -5.16
CA TRP A 7 43.47 -14.98 -4.91
C TRP A 7 44.57 -14.29 -4.11
N LEU A 8 45.02 -14.94 -3.03
CA LEU A 8 46.15 -14.42 -2.25
C LEU A 8 47.44 -14.36 -3.05
N GLN A 9 47.69 -15.34 -3.95
CA GLN A 9 48.81 -15.32 -4.87
C GLN A 9 48.65 -14.25 -5.96
N TRP A 10 47.47 -14.11 -6.51
CA TRP A 10 47.14 -13.05 -7.46
C TRP A 10 47.32 -11.66 -6.88
N LEU A 11 46.87 -11.40 -5.66
CA LEU A 11 47.11 -10.14 -4.98
C LEU A 11 48.58 -9.85 -4.77
N LYS A 12 49.38 -10.87 -4.41
CA LYS A 12 50.85 -10.78 -4.26
C LYS A 12 51.58 -10.53 -5.60
N SER A 13 51.03 -10.94 -6.73
CA SER A 13 51.59 -10.75 -8.05
C SER A 13 51.27 -9.40 -8.68
N ARG A 14 50.43 -8.59 -8.09
CA ARG A 14 50.14 -7.23 -8.56
C ARG A 14 51.40 -6.38 -8.46
N PRO A 15 51.69 -5.59 -9.51
CA PRO A 15 52.83 -4.65 -9.44
C PRO A 15 52.54 -3.64 -8.31
N THR A 16 53.48 -3.52 -7.41
CA THR A 16 53.46 -2.46 -6.38
C THR A 16 53.70 -1.14 -7.07
N SER A 17 52.80 -0.18 -6.89
CA SER A 17 52.92 1.16 -7.48
C SER A 17 54.01 1.99 -6.81
N GLY A 18 54.61 1.50 -5.72
CA GLY A 18 55.50 2.27 -4.85
C GLY A 18 54.75 3.32 -4.00
N ASP A 19 53.42 3.33 -4.05
CA ASP A 19 52.60 4.15 -3.19
C ASP A 19 52.33 3.38 -1.86
N TYR A 20 52.80 3.94 -0.78
CA TYR A 20 52.65 3.39 0.57
C TYR A 20 51.16 3.06 0.91
N TRP A 21 50.25 3.89 0.44
CA TRP A 21 48.83 3.67 0.73
C TRP A 21 48.22 2.50 -0.04
N GLU A 22 48.68 2.26 -1.26
CA GLU A 22 48.24 1.13 -2.08
C GLU A 22 48.78 -0.19 -1.51
N ASP A 23 50.08 -0.22 -1.14
CA ASP A 23 50.70 -1.38 -0.51
C ASP A 23 50.04 -1.75 0.83
N ARG A 24 49.71 -0.74 1.63
CA ARG A 24 48.96 -0.94 2.88
C ARG A 24 47.57 -1.53 2.65
N ARG A 25 46.81 -0.98 1.70
CA ARG A 25 45.48 -1.50 1.32
C ARG A 25 45.54 -2.94 0.81
N LEU A 26 46.60 -3.29 0.07
CA LEU A 26 46.84 -4.64 -0.42
C LEU A 26 47.08 -5.62 0.74
N HIS A 27 47.89 -5.18 1.74
CA HIS A 27 48.15 -5.98 2.93
C HIS A 27 46.86 -6.19 3.77
N GLU A 28 46.10 -5.15 4.02
CA GLU A 28 44.81 -5.21 4.70
C GLU A 28 43.81 -6.15 3.94
N ALA A 29 43.84 -6.14 2.61
CA ALA A 29 43.01 -7.03 1.82
C ALA A 29 43.40 -8.50 1.99
N MET A 30 44.71 -8.81 2.02
CA MET A 30 45.17 -10.17 2.23
C MET A 30 44.78 -10.69 3.63
N GLU A 31 44.86 -9.88 4.66
CA GLU A 31 44.42 -10.21 6.02
C GLU A 31 42.92 -10.49 6.08
N ALA A 32 42.10 -9.60 5.49
CA ALA A 32 40.64 -9.74 5.45
C ALA A 32 40.21 -11.04 4.74
N LEU A 33 40.90 -11.39 3.63
CA LEU A 33 40.59 -12.57 2.84
C LEU A 33 41.08 -13.87 3.48
N ALA A 34 42.13 -13.84 4.31
CA ALA A 34 42.71 -15.05 4.94
C ALA A 34 41.71 -15.80 5.82
N GLY A 35 40.69 -15.13 6.36
CA GLY A 35 39.64 -15.70 7.18
C GLY A 35 38.43 -16.29 6.44
N CYS A 36 38.37 -16.13 5.12
CA CYS A 36 37.18 -16.47 4.33
C CYS A 36 37.01 -17.99 4.18
N LYS A 37 35.79 -18.49 4.41
CA LYS A 37 35.49 -19.95 4.42
C LYS A 37 34.37 -20.36 3.45
N GLY A 38 33.51 -19.43 3.02
CA GLY A 38 32.37 -19.78 2.18
C GLY A 38 31.58 -18.58 1.64
N GLU A 39 30.44 -18.86 1.02
CA GLU A 39 29.58 -17.87 0.32
C GLU A 39 29.14 -16.75 1.26
N SER A 40 28.75 -17.06 2.47
CA SER A 40 28.33 -16.06 3.48
C SER A 40 29.42 -15.01 3.74
N ASP A 41 30.70 -15.43 3.72
CA ASP A 41 31.81 -14.52 3.91
C ASP A 41 31.99 -13.62 2.68
N TRP A 42 31.81 -14.15 1.46
CA TRP A 42 31.86 -13.38 0.24
C TRP A 42 30.78 -12.30 0.16
N LEU A 43 29.56 -12.62 0.63
CA LEU A 43 28.48 -11.63 0.76
C LEU A 43 28.84 -10.50 1.74
N THR A 44 29.50 -10.83 2.84
CA THR A 44 29.99 -9.85 3.82
C THR A 44 31.14 -9.01 3.22
N LEU A 45 32.09 -9.66 2.60
CA LEU A 45 33.28 -9.02 1.99
C LEU A 45 32.92 -8.15 0.77
N SER A 46 31.83 -8.42 0.11
CA SER A 46 31.31 -7.58 -0.97
C SER A 46 30.99 -6.14 -0.54
N ARG A 47 30.75 -5.93 0.78
CA ARG A 47 30.51 -4.61 1.38
C ARG A 47 31.73 -4.02 2.10
N HIS A 48 32.88 -4.64 1.99
CA HIS A 48 34.09 -4.20 2.67
C HIS A 48 34.57 -2.84 2.18
N GLY A 49 35.16 -2.02 3.04
CA GLY A 49 35.69 -0.69 2.69
C GLY A 49 36.82 -0.73 1.66
N ASN A 50 37.62 -1.79 1.65
CA ASN A 50 38.76 -1.98 0.76
C ASN A 50 38.31 -2.51 -0.62
N GLY A 51 38.64 -1.79 -1.71
CA GLY A 51 38.27 -2.14 -3.08
C GLY A 51 38.86 -3.47 -3.56
N PHE A 52 40.08 -3.85 -3.14
CA PHE A 52 40.69 -5.13 -3.49
C PHE A 52 39.89 -6.30 -2.90
N VAL A 53 39.39 -6.15 -1.68
CA VAL A 53 38.52 -7.16 -1.04
C VAL A 53 37.23 -7.32 -1.81
N ARG A 54 36.58 -6.20 -2.18
CA ARG A 54 35.35 -6.25 -2.97
C ARG A 54 35.57 -6.82 -4.36
N GLU A 55 36.72 -6.54 -4.99
CA GLU A 55 37.08 -7.10 -6.30
C GLU A 55 37.14 -8.64 -6.26
N VAL A 56 37.78 -9.21 -5.24
CA VAL A 56 37.82 -10.66 -5.05
C VAL A 56 36.43 -11.21 -4.75
N ALA A 57 35.69 -10.58 -3.85
CA ALA A 57 34.33 -11.01 -3.49
C ALA A 57 33.39 -11.03 -4.71
N VAL A 58 33.45 -10.03 -5.60
CA VAL A 58 32.67 -10.01 -6.85
C VAL A 58 33.01 -11.18 -7.76
N ARG A 59 34.29 -11.53 -7.90
CA ARG A 59 34.71 -12.67 -8.74
C ARG A 59 34.16 -13.97 -8.21
N GLU A 60 34.28 -14.22 -6.91
CA GLU A 60 33.75 -15.42 -6.26
C GLU A 60 32.21 -15.51 -6.34
N LEU A 61 31.51 -14.41 -6.06
CA LEU A 61 30.05 -14.36 -6.16
C LEU A 61 29.55 -14.54 -7.61
N SER A 62 30.36 -14.15 -8.60
CA SER A 62 30.04 -14.39 -9.99
C SER A 62 30.18 -15.86 -10.42
N GLU A 63 30.99 -16.65 -9.73
CA GLU A 63 31.19 -18.08 -10.02
C GLU A 63 30.24 -19.00 -9.24
N LEU A 64 29.57 -18.47 -8.20
CA LEU A 64 28.64 -19.19 -7.33
C LEU A 64 27.23 -18.60 -7.48
N PRO A 65 26.46 -18.98 -8.50
CA PRO A 65 25.16 -18.40 -8.75
C PRO A 65 24.18 -18.69 -7.59
N SER A 66 23.72 -17.62 -6.95
CA SER A 66 22.66 -17.66 -5.94
C SER A 66 21.82 -16.39 -5.97
N PRO A 67 20.59 -16.37 -5.47
CA PRO A 67 19.79 -15.15 -5.37
C PRO A 67 20.49 -14.05 -4.55
N GLU A 68 21.19 -14.43 -3.48
CA GLU A 68 21.94 -13.53 -2.60
C GLU A 68 23.17 -12.96 -3.31
N ALA A 69 23.87 -13.78 -4.10
CA ALA A 69 24.98 -13.34 -4.91
C ALA A 69 24.54 -12.31 -5.94
N LEU A 70 23.42 -12.53 -6.65
CA LEU A 70 22.86 -11.56 -7.57
C LEU A 70 22.53 -10.25 -6.86
N ALA A 71 21.89 -10.29 -5.70
CA ALA A 71 21.57 -9.08 -4.94
C ALA A 71 22.84 -8.29 -4.57
N ALA A 72 23.91 -8.97 -4.14
CA ALA A 72 25.18 -8.33 -3.87
C ALA A 72 25.86 -7.75 -5.12
N LEU A 73 25.83 -8.45 -6.24
CA LEU A 73 26.35 -7.97 -7.52
C LEU A 73 25.61 -6.72 -8.00
N LEU A 74 24.27 -6.66 -7.86
CA LEU A 74 23.46 -5.49 -8.22
C LEU A 74 23.80 -4.25 -7.38
N GLU A 75 24.21 -4.41 -6.14
CA GLU A 75 24.73 -3.29 -5.36
C GLU A 75 26.09 -2.80 -5.89
N LEU A 76 26.95 -3.72 -6.33
CA LEU A 76 28.31 -3.44 -6.78
C LEU A 76 28.42 -2.93 -8.22
N VAL A 77 27.39 -3.09 -9.07
CA VAL A 77 27.37 -2.46 -10.43
C VAL A 77 27.39 -0.94 -10.36
N ASN A 78 27.16 -0.34 -9.20
CA ASN A 78 27.31 1.10 -8.97
C ASN A 78 28.46 1.44 -8.00
N ASP A 79 29.43 0.54 -7.79
CA ASP A 79 30.60 0.76 -6.94
C ASP A 79 31.41 1.98 -7.41
N TRP A 80 32.09 2.64 -6.48
CA TRP A 80 32.97 3.78 -6.81
C TRP A 80 34.28 3.33 -7.47
N VAL A 81 34.72 2.05 -7.34
CA VAL A 81 35.88 1.47 -8.01
C VAL A 81 35.46 0.95 -9.39
N PRO A 82 36.01 1.48 -10.51
CA PRO A 82 35.60 1.09 -11.84
C PRO A 82 35.77 -0.40 -12.15
N GLN A 83 36.85 -1.02 -11.65
CA GLN A 83 37.12 -2.45 -11.84
C GLN A 83 36.07 -3.32 -11.19
N VAL A 84 35.64 -2.97 -9.94
CA VAL A 84 34.58 -3.67 -9.22
C VAL A 84 33.26 -3.56 -9.98
N ARG A 85 32.91 -2.35 -10.48
CA ARG A 85 31.70 -2.15 -11.32
C ARG A 85 31.68 -3.03 -12.57
N GLN A 86 32.81 -3.06 -13.30
CA GLN A 86 32.89 -3.86 -14.53
C GLN A 86 32.73 -5.34 -14.29
N LEU A 87 33.38 -5.87 -13.24
CA LEU A 87 33.24 -7.27 -12.83
C LEU A 87 31.83 -7.60 -12.37
N ALA A 88 31.24 -6.74 -11.54
CA ALA A 88 29.87 -6.90 -11.08
C ALA A 88 28.87 -6.91 -12.23
N ASN A 89 29.04 -5.98 -13.20
CA ASN A 89 28.18 -5.94 -14.38
C ASN A 89 28.32 -7.24 -15.21
N ALA A 90 29.54 -7.73 -15.45
CA ALA A 90 29.77 -9.00 -16.14
C ALA A 90 29.13 -10.19 -15.38
N GLY A 91 29.17 -10.17 -14.03
CA GLY A 91 28.51 -11.16 -13.19
C GLY A 91 26.98 -11.11 -13.34
N VAL A 92 26.37 -9.91 -13.27
CA VAL A 92 24.92 -9.72 -13.42
C VAL A 92 24.43 -10.19 -14.80
N GLN A 93 25.19 -9.96 -15.88
CA GLN A 93 24.79 -10.39 -17.23
C GLN A 93 24.53 -11.91 -17.32
N ARG A 94 25.18 -12.72 -16.49
CA ARG A 94 24.97 -14.18 -16.47
C ARG A 94 23.59 -14.56 -15.92
N TYR A 95 22.98 -13.70 -15.12
CA TYR A 95 21.64 -13.90 -14.55
C TYR A 95 20.49 -13.43 -15.45
N LEU A 96 20.80 -12.76 -16.56
CA LEU A 96 19.76 -12.22 -17.46
C LEU A 96 19.26 -13.29 -18.43
N THR A 97 18.79 -14.41 -17.86
CA THR A 97 18.20 -15.55 -18.57
C THR A 97 16.97 -16.06 -17.83
N SER A 98 16.06 -16.74 -18.52
CA SER A 98 14.83 -17.28 -17.92
C SER A 98 15.10 -18.30 -16.80
N GLU A 99 16.19 -19.06 -16.90
CA GLU A 99 16.63 -20.01 -15.86
C GLU A 99 16.85 -19.31 -14.51
N HIS A 100 17.33 -18.06 -14.52
CA HIS A 100 17.65 -17.27 -13.35
C HIS A 100 16.50 -16.34 -12.90
N ALA A 101 15.32 -16.44 -13.50
CA ALA A 101 14.17 -15.61 -13.11
C ALA A 101 13.85 -15.66 -11.61
N PRO A 102 13.95 -16.79 -10.89
CA PRO A 102 13.76 -16.80 -9.44
C PRO A 102 14.77 -15.91 -8.70
N ALA A 103 16.03 -15.87 -9.14
CA ALA A 103 17.05 -15.01 -8.55
C ALA A 103 16.77 -13.53 -8.85
N LEU A 104 16.31 -13.18 -10.07
CA LEU A 104 15.90 -11.82 -10.42
C LEU A 104 14.69 -11.36 -9.57
N LEU A 105 13.73 -12.23 -9.35
CA LEU A 105 12.56 -11.94 -8.50
C LEU A 105 12.95 -11.78 -7.01
N HIS A 106 13.91 -12.55 -6.53
CA HIS A 106 14.47 -12.37 -5.18
C HIS A 106 15.21 -11.04 -5.04
N ALA A 107 16.02 -10.69 -6.03
CA ALA A 107 16.84 -9.48 -6.06
C ALA A 107 16.10 -8.25 -6.65
N LEU A 108 14.76 -8.26 -6.68
CA LEU A 108 13.96 -7.23 -7.34
C LEU A 108 14.19 -5.83 -6.76
N GLN A 109 14.36 -5.71 -5.44
CA GLN A 109 14.61 -4.41 -4.78
C GLN A 109 15.93 -3.76 -5.24
N PRO A 110 17.10 -4.42 -5.14
CA PRO A 110 18.35 -3.86 -5.66
C PRO A 110 18.32 -3.67 -7.16
N LEU A 111 17.63 -4.54 -7.94
CA LEU A 111 17.47 -4.38 -9.38
C LEU A 111 16.73 -3.06 -9.70
N MET A 112 15.60 -2.81 -9.07
CA MET A 112 14.82 -1.58 -9.27
C MET A 112 15.60 -0.33 -8.82
N ALA A 113 16.41 -0.44 -7.76
CA ALA A 113 17.22 0.66 -7.26
C ALA A 113 18.26 1.13 -8.28
N LEU A 114 18.64 0.31 -9.27
CA LEU A 114 19.57 0.71 -10.34
C LEU A 114 19.06 1.90 -11.14
N ALA A 115 17.75 2.07 -11.29
CA ALA A 115 17.17 3.20 -12.01
C ALA A 115 17.50 4.57 -11.36
N GLU A 116 17.79 4.57 -10.05
CA GLU A 116 18.13 5.78 -9.28
C GLU A 116 19.66 5.98 -9.16
N ARG A 117 20.48 5.01 -9.64
CA ARG A 117 21.96 5.05 -9.55
C ARG A 117 22.55 5.84 -10.71
N GLN A 118 23.61 6.63 -10.45
CA GLN A 118 24.15 7.61 -11.41
C GLN A 118 25.62 7.39 -11.81
N ARG A 119 26.34 6.44 -11.17
CA ARG A 119 27.77 6.23 -11.47
C ARG A 119 28.03 5.49 -12.77
N ALA A 120 27.03 4.80 -13.28
CA ALA A 120 27.03 4.13 -14.57
C ALA A 120 25.63 4.13 -15.16
N ASP A 121 25.52 3.96 -16.48
CA ASP A 121 24.24 3.71 -17.14
C ASP A 121 23.84 2.24 -16.96
N HIS A 122 22.71 2.03 -16.32
CA HIS A 122 22.16 0.70 -16.06
C HIS A 122 20.96 0.37 -16.93
N SER A 123 20.62 1.21 -17.90
CA SER A 123 19.44 1.10 -18.76
C SER A 123 19.38 -0.24 -19.50
N GLN A 124 20.50 -0.72 -20.02
CA GLN A 124 20.58 -2.01 -20.73
C GLN A 124 20.33 -3.20 -19.78
N THR A 125 20.91 -3.17 -18.58
CA THR A 125 20.69 -4.22 -17.58
C THR A 125 19.23 -4.27 -17.14
N LEU A 126 18.61 -3.11 -16.90
CA LEU A 126 17.20 -3.00 -16.54
C LEU A 126 16.29 -3.48 -17.68
N ALA A 127 16.58 -3.10 -18.92
CA ALA A 127 15.82 -3.54 -20.08
C ALA A 127 15.92 -5.06 -20.29
N ALA A 128 17.13 -5.63 -20.18
CA ALA A 128 17.35 -7.06 -20.33
C ALA A 128 16.66 -7.86 -19.21
N ALA A 129 16.76 -7.41 -17.95
CA ALA A 129 16.04 -8.04 -16.84
C ALA A 129 14.51 -7.98 -17.04
N ARG A 130 13.99 -6.85 -17.56
CA ARG A 130 12.57 -6.69 -17.90
C ARG A 130 12.15 -7.69 -18.97
N THR A 131 12.94 -7.82 -20.07
CA THR A 131 12.67 -8.78 -21.13
C THR A 131 12.63 -10.22 -20.61
N VAL A 132 13.57 -10.61 -19.75
CA VAL A 132 13.58 -11.94 -19.11
C VAL A 132 12.31 -12.16 -18.30
N LEU A 133 11.92 -11.20 -17.46
CA LEU A 133 10.74 -11.33 -16.58
C LEU A 133 9.41 -11.23 -17.36
N GLN A 134 9.40 -10.75 -18.59
CA GLN A 134 8.24 -10.75 -19.48
C GLN A 134 8.13 -12.04 -20.32
N GLY A 135 9.12 -12.93 -20.26
CA GLY A 135 9.11 -14.21 -20.98
C GLY A 135 7.93 -15.10 -20.61
N ALA A 136 7.37 -15.77 -21.59
CA ALA A 136 6.21 -16.65 -21.40
C ALA A 136 6.50 -17.80 -20.43
N GLU A 137 7.73 -18.32 -20.45
CA GLU A 137 8.20 -19.43 -19.62
C GLU A 137 8.31 -19.09 -18.12
N VAL A 138 8.44 -17.81 -17.78
CA VAL A 138 8.57 -17.34 -16.39
C VAL A 138 7.31 -16.65 -15.85
N ARG A 139 6.26 -16.55 -16.67
CA ARG A 139 5.02 -15.81 -16.37
C ARG A 139 4.38 -16.24 -15.05
N ASP A 140 4.29 -17.54 -14.78
CA ASP A 140 3.68 -18.07 -13.58
C ASP A 140 4.49 -17.74 -12.32
N ALA A 141 5.82 -17.76 -12.42
CA ALA A 141 6.70 -17.36 -11.34
C ALA A 141 6.57 -15.85 -11.04
N VAL A 142 6.50 -15.01 -12.07
CA VAL A 142 6.29 -13.57 -11.96
C VAL A 142 4.92 -13.25 -11.37
N LEU A 143 3.86 -13.94 -11.81
CA LEU A 143 2.50 -13.80 -11.26
C LEU A 143 2.45 -14.19 -9.78
N THR A 144 3.10 -15.30 -9.41
CA THR A 144 3.18 -15.75 -8.02
C THR A 144 3.92 -14.71 -7.15
N ALA A 145 5.04 -14.19 -7.64
CA ALA A 145 5.79 -13.14 -6.97
C ALA A 145 4.96 -11.85 -6.84
N PHE A 146 4.24 -11.45 -7.89
CA PHE A 146 3.34 -10.30 -7.86
C PHE A 146 2.31 -10.41 -6.73
N LEU A 147 1.64 -11.55 -6.61
CA LEU A 147 0.61 -11.76 -5.58
C LEU A 147 1.17 -11.76 -4.16
N ALA A 148 2.44 -12.14 -3.99
CA ALA A 148 3.12 -12.18 -2.70
C ALA A 148 3.74 -10.84 -2.27
N GLN A 149 4.17 -10.01 -3.23
CA GLN A 149 4.89 -8.76 -3.00
C GLN A 149 3.95 -7.60 -2.64
N GLN A 150 4.52 -6.50 -2.12
CA GLN A 150 3.84 -5.25 -1.84
C GLN A 150 4.72 -4.04 -2.24
N GLY A 151 4.16 -2.84 -2.20
CA GLY A 151 4.89 -1.61 -2.46
C GLY A 151 5.40 -1.49 -3.90
N LYS A 152 6.62 -0.97 -4.06
CA LYS A 152 7.24 -0.71 -5.39
C LYS A 152 7.37 -2.00 -6.21
N SER A 153 7.74 -3.12 -5.58
CA SER A 153 7.91 -4.41 -6.26
C SER A 153 6.61 -4.93 -6.87
N ALA A 154 5.50 -4.90 -6.11
CA ALA A 154 4.21 -5.33 -6.64
C ALA A 154 3.76 -4.48 -7.83
N ARG A 155 3.96 -3.16 -7.78
CA ARG A 155 3.63 -2.25 -8.88
C ARG A 155 4.46 -2.55 -10.13
N PHE A 156 5.76 -2.73 -9.96
CA PHE A 156 6.65 -3.08 -11.06
C PHE A 156 6.27 -4.40 -11.72
N LEU A 157 5.98 -5.44 -10.93
CA LEU A 157 5.56 -6.73 -11.46
C LEU A 157 4.20 -6.67 -12.13
N PHE A 158 3.28 -5.84 -11.61
CA PHE A 158 1.99 -5.60 -12.26
C PHE A 158 2.16 -4.97 -13.65
N ASP A 159 2.99 -3.91 -13.76
CA ASP A 159 3.28 -3.26 -15.04
C ASP A 159 3.90 -4.25 -16.04
N LEU A 160 4.86 -5.08 -15.58
CA LEU A 160 5.47 -6.12 -16.41
C LEU A 160 4.44 -7.12 -16.97
N LEU A 161 3.58 -7.62 -16.10
CA LEU A 161 2.56 -8.60 -16.46
C LEU A 161 1.49 -8.00 -17.39
N LEU A 162 1.14 -6.73 -17.14
CA LEU A 162 0.14 -6.03 -17.94
C LEU A 162 0.64 -5.79 -19.36
N GLU A 163 1.87 -5.32 -19.50
CA GLU A 163 2.49 -5.08 -20.81
C GLU A 163 2.70 -6.36 -21.63
N ALA A 164 2.96 -7.48 -20.96
CA ALA A 164 3.14 -8.79 -21.60
C ALA A 164 1.84 -9.56 -21.85
N SER A 165 0.67 -8.94 -21.60
CA SER A 165 -0.62 -9.64 -21.68
C SER A 165 -1.51 -9.08 -22.78
N ASP A 166 -1.83 -9.90 -23.80
CA ASP A 166 -2.81 -9.55 -24.83
C ASP A 166 -4.24 -9.57 -24.28
N GLU A 167 -4.52 -10.44 -23.30
CA GLU A 167 -5.82 -10.57 -22.63
C GLU A 167 -5.68 -10.35 -21.11
N PRO A 168 -5.68 -9.11 -20.64
CA PRO A 168 -5.36 -8.78 -19.25
C PRO A 168 -6.50 -9.00 -18.27
N THR A 169 -7.68 -9.44 -18.68
CA THR A 169 -8.90 -9.50 -17.85
C THR A 169 -8.70 -10.30 -16.55
N ASP A 170 -8.10 -11.50 -16.62
CA ASP A 170 -7.80 -12.34 -15.44
C ASP A 170 -6.77 -11.68 -14.52
N LEU A 171 -5.70 -11.11 -15.10
CA LEU A 171 -4.70 -10.37 -14.36
C LEU A 171 -5.31 -9.17 -13.61
N LEU A 172 -6.17 -8.41 -14.30
CA LEU A 172 -6.85 -7.25 -13.70
C LEU A 172 -7.78 -7.66 -12.56
N GLY A 173 -8.51 -8.78 -12.71
CA GLY A 173 -9.31 -9.36 -11.63
C GLY A 173 -8.47 -9.66 -10.38
N LYS A 174 -7.31 -10.30 -10.54
CA LYS A 174 -6.36 -10.58 -9.47
C LYS A 174 -5.76 -9.31 -8.87
N ALA A 175 -5.43 -8.33 -9.71
CA ALA A 175 -4.89 -7.04 -9.29
C ALA A 175 -5.90 -6.21 -8.50
N LEU A 176 -7.20 -6.25 -8.84
CA LEU A 176 -8.28 -5.62 -8.08
C LEU A 176 -8.47 -6.23 -6.68
N ALA A 177 -8.11 -7.50 -6.49
CA ALA A 177 -8.12 -8.18 -5.20
C ALA A 177 -6.79 -8.03 -4.43
N HIS A 178 -5.78 -7.42 -5.01
CA HIS A 178 -4.44 -7.33 -4.43
C HIS A 178 -4.43 -6.52 -3.12
N ARG A 179 -3.53 -6.86 -2.18
CA ARG A 179 -3.41 -6.18 -0.88
C ARG A 179 -2.93 -4.73 -1.01
N GLU A 180 -2.07 -4.45 -1.98
CA GLU A 180 -1.53 -3.11 -2.25
C GLU A 180 -2.60 -2.22 -2.90
N MET A 181 -2.97 -1.12 -2.22
CA MET A 181 -4.01 -0.20 -2.71
C MET A 181 -3.62 0.45 -4.05
N THR A 182 -2.36 0.80 -4.23
CA THR A 182 -1.87 1.42 -5.47
C THR A 182 -2.03 0.46 -6.66
N VAL A 183 -1.77 -0.84 -6.48
CA VAL A 183 -2.00 -1.87 -7.52
C VAL A 183 -3.47 -1.90 -7.92
N ARG A 184 -4.39 -1.89 -6.95
CA ARG A 184 -5.83 -1.81 -7.26
C ARG A 184 -6.21 -0.57 -8.06
N GLN A 185 -5.60 0.59 -7.73
CA GLN A 185 -5.82 1.83 -8.48
C GLN A 185 -5.24 1.77 -9.90
N MET A 186 -4.09 1.13 -10.09
CA MET A 186 -3.49 0.89 -11.41
C MET A 186 -4.38 -0.05 -12.23
N ALA A 187 -4.90 -1.12 -11.61
CA ALA A 187 -5.83 -2.03 -12.26
C ALA A 187 -7.12 -1.32 -12.73
N VAL A 188 -7.71 -0.46 -11.90
CA VAL A 188 -8.85 0.37 -12.30
C VAL A 188 -8.50 1.28 -13.48
N SER A 189 -7.28 1.87 -13.49
CA SER A 189 -6.84 2.67 -14.65
C SER A 189 -6.72 1.82 -15.91
N ALA A 190 -6.13 0.63 -15.80
CA ALA A 190 -5.96 -0.27 -16.95
C ALA A 190 -7.31 -0.76 -17.50
N CYS A 191 -8.32 -0.96 -16.63
CA CYS A 191 -9.66 -1.29 -17.09
C CYS A 191 -10.28 -0.23 -18.04
N GLN A 192 -9.87 1.04 -17.93
CA GLN A 192 -10.39 2.11 -18.80
C GLN A 192 -9.94 1.98 -20.26
N SER A 193 -8.87 1.23 -20.51
CA SER A 193 -8.37 0.95 -21.87
C SER A 193 -9.04 -0.24 -22.53
N LEU A 194 -9.87 -1.01 -21.80
CA LEU A 194 -10.58 -2.18 -22.29
C LEU A 194 -11.91 -1.78 -22.96
N PRO A 195 -12.42 -2.62 -23.86
CA PRO A 195 -13.80 -2.53 -24.33
C PRO A 195 -14.79 -2.58 -23.14
N ALA A 196 -15.90 -1.84 -23.23
CA ALA A 196 -16.87 -1.72 -22.14
C ALA A 196 -17.38 -3.08 -21.62
N GLU A 197 -17.58 -4.05 -22.52
CA GLU A 197 -18.01 -5.41 -22.17
C GLU A 197 -17.07 -6.12 -21.18
N GLN A 198 -15.77 -5.85 -21.27
CA GLN A 198 -14.74 -6.40 -20.37
C GLN A 198 -14.49 -5.49 -19.17
N ALA A 199 -14.50 -4.17 -19.37
CA ALA A 199 -14.20 -3.18 -18.34
C ALA A 199 -15.30 -3.11 -17.26
N VAL A 200 -16.57 -3.08 -17.65
CA VAL A 200 -17.70 -2.87 -16.71
C VAL A 200 -17.76 -3.93 -15.61
N PRO A 201 -17.66 -5.25 -15.87
CA PRO A 201 -17.65 -6.24 -14.81
C PRO A 201 -16.47 -6.07 -13.83
N LEU A 202 -15.27 -5.76 -14.32
CA LEU A 202 -14.09 -5.52 -13.48
C LEU A 202 -14.25 -4.26 -12.63
N LEU A 203 -14.75 -3.17 -13.19
CA LEU A 203 -14.99 -1.94 -12.47
C LEU A 203 -16.10 -2.09 -11.42
N GLN A 204 -17.13 -2.89 -11.70
CA GLN A 204 -18.16 -3.25 -10.71
C GLN A 204 -17.54 -4.06 -9.55
N LEU A 205 -16.64 -5.01 -9.84
CA LEU A 205 -15.88 -5.73 -8.82
C LEU A 205 -15.07 -4.75 -7.97
N ALA A 206 -14.43 -3.74 -8.59
CA ALA A 206 -13.64 -2.73 -7.89
C ALA A 206 -14.48 -1.91 -6.88
N LEU A 207 -15.78 -1.68 -7.11
CA LEU A 207 -16.67 -1.01 -6.17
C LEU A 207 -16.87 -1.79 -4.87
N ALA A 208 -16.71 -3.11 -4.89
CA ALA A 208 -16.82 -3.96 -3.70
C ALA A 208 -15.49 -4.03 -2.91
N THR A 209 -14.37 -3.61 -3.50
CA THR A 209 -13.05 -3.75 -2.88
C THR A 209 -12.81 -2.76 -1.73
N PRO A 210 -11.93 -3.08 -0.77
CA PRO A 210 -11.48 -2.14 0.24
C PRO A 210 -10.73 -0.95 -0.38
N GLY A 211 -10.89 0.24 0.22
CA GLY A 211 -10.23 1.47 -0.22
C GLY A 211 -11.17 2.43 -0.95
N ALA A 212 -11.50 3.54 -0.29
CA ALA A 212 -12.41 4.55 -0.84
C ALA A 212 -11.92 5.14 -2.16
N SER A 213 -10.61 5.38 -2.28
CA SER A 213 -10.00 5.95 -3.50
C SER A 213 -10.13 5.01 -4.71
N VAL A 214 -10.05 3.70 -4.50
CA VAL A 214 -10.27 2.70 -5.56
C VAL A 214 -11.72 2.74 -6.03
N ARG A 215 -12.69 2.76 -5.08
CA ARG A 215 -14.12 2.83 -5.40
C ARG A 215 -14.49 4.13 -6.11
N VAL A 216 -13.95 5.28 -5.66
CA VAL A 216 -14.15 6.57 -6.34
C VAL A 216 -13.65 6.52 -7.78
N LYS A 217 -12.44 5.98 -7.99
CA LYS A 217 -11.86 5.86 -9.33
C LYS A 217 -12.66 4.91 -10.22
N ALA A 218 -13.08 3.77 -9.70
CA ALA A 218 -13.94 2.82 -10.41
C ALA A 218 -15.31 3.43 -10.77
N MET A 219 -15.91 4.15 -9.84
CA MET A 219 -17.18 4.84 -10.07
C MET A 219 -17.06 5.92 -11.16
N HIS A 220 -15.98 6.70 -11.17
CA HIS A 220 -15.72 7.65 -12.25
C HIS A 220 -15.65 6.96 -13.62
N ALA A 221 -14.94 5.84 -13.70
CA ALA A 221 -14.84 5.06 -14.94
C ALA A 221 -16.20 4.50 -15.37
N LEU A 222 -16.99 3.96 -14.43
CA LEU A 222 -18.32 3.42 -14.72
C LEU A 222 -19.33 4.48 -15.15
N LEU A 223 -19.27 5.68 -14.60
CA LEU A 223 -20.14 6.82 -15.01
C LEU A 223 -19.96 7.21 -16.48
N SER A 224 -18.81 6.91 -17.07
CA SER A 224 -18.54 7.17 -18.50
C SER A 224 -18.86 5.98 -19.42
N GLN A 225 -19.07 4.79 -18.86
CA GLN A 225 -19.26 3.55 -19.64
C GLN A 225 -20.66 2.94 -19.54
N LEU A 226 -21.40 3.27 -18.47
CA LEU A 226 -22.75 2.74 -18.28
C LEU A 226 -23.80 3.63 -18.93
N ASP A 227 -24.71 3.02 -19.69
CA ASP A 227 -25.87 3.71 -20.24
C ASP A 227 -26.86 4.13 -19.14
N ASP A 228 -27.00 3.34 -18.09
CA ASP A 228 -27.80 3.66 -16.89
C ASP A 228 -27.05 3.32 -15.60
N PRO A 229 -26.42 4.31 -14.95
CA PRO A 229 -25.70 4.11 -13.70
C PRO A 229 -26.58 4.23 -12.44
N ARG A 230 -27.92 4.36 -12.54
CA ARG A 230 -28.80 4.66 -11.38
C ARG A 230 -28.68 3.64 -10.26
N GLU A 231 -28.57 2.35 -10.56
CA GLU A 231 -28.44 1.30 -9.53
C GLU A 231 -27.08 1.41 -8.80
N MET A 232 -26.00 1.63 -9.56
CA MET A 232 -24.67 1.91 -8.98
C MET A 232 -24.71 3.16 -8.09
N LEU A 233 -25.37 4.24 -8.54
CA LEU A 233 -25.48 5.49 -7.79
C LEU A 233 -26.29 5.31 -6.50
N ARG A 234 -27.40 4.55 -6.53
CA ARG A 234 -28.17 4.23 -5.30
C ARG A 234 -27.29 3.51 -4.26
N SER A 235 -26.52 2.54 -4.71
CA SER A 235 -25.58 1.82 -3.83
C SER A 235 -24.48 2.74 -3.31
N ALA A 236 -23.91 3.60 -4.16
CA ALA A 236 -22.84 4.52 -3.80
C ALA A 236 -23.28 5.65 -2.86
N LEU A 237 -24.53 6.12 -2.94
CA LEU A 237 -25.12 7.05 -1.99
C LEU A 237 -25.14 6.50 -0.55
N LEU A 238 -25.18 5.18 -0.40
CA LEU A 238 -25.14 4.48 0.88
C LEU A 238 -23.76 3.87 1.19
N ASP A 239 -22.70 4.30 0.52
CA ASP A 239 -21.34 3.84 0.85
C ASP A 239 -20.87 4.39 2.20
N ALA A 240 -20.08 3.61 2.93
CA ALA A 240 -19.48 4.03 4.20
C ALA A 240 -18.52 5.23 4.05
N SER A 241 -17.96 5.45 2.86
CA SER A 241 -17.00 6.52 2.58
C SER A 241 -17.68 7.84 2.19
N PRO A 242 -17.39 8.95 2.86
CA PRO A 242 -17.86 10.27 2.45
C PRO A 242 -17.47 10.65 1.01
N ALA A 243 -16.26 10.26 0.58
CA ALA A 243 -15.77 10.57 -0.78
C ALA A 243 -16.60 9.88 -1.87
N VAL A 244 -17.01 8.62 -1.64
CA VAL A 244 -17.87 7.87 -2.57
C VAL A 244 -19.28 8.49 -2.58
N ARG A 245 -19.85 8.78 -1.41
CA ARG A 245 -21.16 9.44 -1.31
C ARG A 245 -21.17 10.83 -1.95
N SER A 246 -20.11 11.62 -1.76
CA SER A 246 -19.98 12.95 -2.36
C SER A 246 -20.00 12.86 -3.88
N LEU A 247 -19.24 11.94 -4.48
CA LEU A 247 -19.27 11.70 -5.92
C LEU A 247 -20.66 11.24 -6.39
N ALA A 248 -21.29 10.35 -5.63
CA ALA A 248 -22.63 9.84 -5.93
C ALA A 248 -23.67 10.97 -5.91
N ARG A 249 -23.66 11.83 -4.89
CA ARG A 249 -24.55 12.99 -4.78
C ARG A 249 -24.33 14.01 -5.91
N TRP A 250 -23.07 14.21 -6.32
CA TRP A 250 -22.77 15.07 -7.46
C TRP A 250 -23.31 14.51 -8.80
N ALA A 251 -23.24 13.18 -8.98
CA ALA A 251 -23.69 12.54 -10.21
C ALA A 251 -25.20 12.29 -10.26
N ALA A 252 -25.85 11.99 -9.13
CA ALA A 252 -27.23 11.55 -9.01
C ALA A 252 -28.27 12.45 -9.73
N PRO A 253 -28.21 13.82 -9.65
CA PRO A 253 -29.18 14.67 -10.32
C PRO A 253 -29.20 14.55 -11.84
N ARG A 254 -28.06 14.23 -12.47
CA ARG A 254 -27.96 14.01 -13.93
C ARG A 254 -28.80 12.83 -14.40
N TRP A 255 -29.07 11.88 -13.50
CA TRP A 255 -29.82 10.65 -13.74
C TRP A 255 -31.18 10.68 -13.05
N GLN A 256 -31.68 11.86 -12.68
CA GLN A 256 -32.97 12.06 -12.02
C GLN A 256 -33.12 11.20 -10.76
N LEU A 257 -32.03 11.04 -10.00
CA LEU A 257 -32.00 10.29 -8.76
C LEU A 257 -31.90 11.27 -7.58
N ASP A 258 -32.89 11.24 -6.71
CA ASP A 258 -32.91 12.01 -5.46
C ASP A 258 -32.27 11.23 -4.32
N ALA A 259 -31.28 11.82 -3.67
CA ALA A 259 -30.55 11.19 -2.57
C ALA A 259 -31.42 11.05 -1.31
N GLY A 260 -32.37 11.99 -1.09
CA GLY A 260 -33.34 11.94 0.01
C GLY A 260 -34.31 10.79 -0.14
N GLU A 261 -34.83 10.55 -1.36
CA GLU A 261 -35.68 9.38 -1.63
C GLU A 261 -34.92 8.06 -1.41
N VAL A 262 -33.64 7.98 -1.80
CA VAL A 262 -32.81 6.79 -1.57
C VAL A 262 -32.64 6.55 -0.07
N LEU A 263 -32.40 7.60 0.71
CA LEU A 263 -32.30 7.51 2.16
C LEU A 263 -33.64 7.08 2.77
N ALA A 264 -34.74 7.74 2.40
CA ALA A 264 -36.07 7.41 2.92
C ALA A 264 -36.44 5.93 2.68
N LYS A 265 -36.26 5.43 1.45
CA LYS A 265 -36.47 4.01 1.13
C LYS A 265 -35.59 3.08 1.97
N ARG A 266 -34.35 3.49 2.26
CA ARG A 266 -33.45 2.69 3.11
C ARG A 266 -33.91 2.68 4.57
N LEU A 267 -34.44 3.79 5.08
CA LEU A 267 -34.95 3.91 6.45
C LEU A 267 -36.23 3.08 6.69
N ASP A 268 -37.03 2.84 5.66
CA ASP A 268 -38.20 1.99 5.72
C ASP A 268 -37.88 0.48 5.82
N THR A 269 -36.61 0.11 5.68
CA THR A 269 -36.19 -1.29 5.74
C THR A 269 -35.68 -1.70 7.13
N ALA A 270 -35.18 -2.94 7.26
CA ALA A 270 -34.58 -3.43 8.47
C ALA A 270 -33.27 -2.66 8.82
N LEU A 271 -32.96 -2.60 10.12
CA LEU A 271 -31.72 -2.00 10.62
C LEU A 271 -30.48 -2.69 10.03
N PRO A 272 -29.41 -1.94 9.76
CA PRO A 272 -28.17 -2.48 9.23
C PRO A 272 -27.56 -3.55 10.15
N LYS A 273 -26.97 -4.58 9.55
CA LYS A 273 -26.26 -5.64 10.28
C LYS A 273 -24.74 -5.39 10.30
N SER A 274 -24.23 -4.69 9.31
CA SER A 274 -22.80 -4.45 9.18
C SER A 274 -22.40 -3.01 9.51
N ARG A 275 -21.15 -2.84 9.94
CA ARG A 275 -20.55 -1.51 10.16
C ARG A 275 -20.64 -0.64 8.91
N ARG A 276 -20.40 -1.22 7.73
CA ARG A 276 -20.37 -0.48 6.45
C ARG A 276 -21.74 0.11 6.14
N GLU A 277 -22.79 -0.68 6.26
CA GLU A 277 -24.18 -0.22 6.05
C GLU A 277 -24.55 0.89 7.03
N TRP A 278 -24.25 0.73 8.32
CA TRP A 278 -24.51 1.77 9.33
C TRP A 278 -23.84 3.09 8.98
N LEU A 279 -22.55 3.05 8.67
CA LEU A 279 -21.79 4.27 8.32
C LEU A 279 -22.30 4.92 7.03
N GLY A 280 -22.82 4.14 6.09
CA GLY A 280 -23.44 4.65 4.87
C GLY A 280 -24.72 5.44 5.18
N VAL A 281 -25.65 4.84 5.94
CA VAL A 281 -26.93 5.49 6.29
C VAL A 281 -26.71 6.72 7.16
N LEU A 282 -25.95 6.58 8.26
CA LEU A 282 -25.64 7.70 9.16
C LEU A 282 -24.93 8.84 8.43
N GLY A 283 -23.98 8.49 7.53
CA GLY A 283 -23.26 9.47 6.76
C GLY A 283 -24.15 10.21 5.77
N LEU A 284 -25.02 9.51 5.04
CA LEU A 284 -25.93 10.15 4.08
C LEU A 284 -26.97 11.01 4.82
N ALA A 285 -27.54 10.52 5.93
CA ALA A 285 -28.48 11.31 6.74
C ALA A 285 -27.84 12.60 7.25
N SER A 286 -26.61 12.53 7.76
CA SER A 286 -25.86 13.71 8.21
C SER A 286 -25.56 14.68 7.07
N GLU A 287 -25.20 14.19 5.88
CA GLU A 287 -24.87 15.02 4.71
C GLU A 287 -26.09 15.68 4.05
N LEU A 288 -27.29 15.13 4.28
CA LEU A 288 -28.57 15.68 3.84
C LEU A 288 -29.30 16.45 4.96
N GLU A 289 -28.71 16.56 6.14
CA GLU A 289 -29.31 17.19 7.34
C GLU A 289 -30.66 16.57 7.74
N VAL A 290 -30.85 15.26 7.46
CA VAL A 290 -32.04 14.51 7.80
C VAL A 290 -31.91 13.92 9.20
N SER A 291 -32.84 14.28 10.10
CA SER A 291 -32.93 13.68 11.43
C SER A 291 -33.48 12.26 11.35
N LEU A 292 -32.76 11.32 11.94
CA LEU A 292 -33.20 9.93 12.04
C LEU A 292 -34.29 9.80 13.11
N ASP A 293 -35.25 8.91 12.87
CA ASP A 293 -36.24 8.56 13.87
C ASP A 293 -35.62 7.91 15.14
N GLU A 294 -36.37 7.79 16.20
CA GLU A 294 -35.91 7.25 17.50
C GLU A 294 -35.41 5.80 17.34
N ARG A 295 -36.07 4.98 16.53
CA ARG A 295 -35.69 3.58 16.30
C ARG A 295 -34.25 3.46 15.72
N TRP A 296 -33.94 4.24 14.69
CA TRP A 296 -32.64 4.23 14.08
C TRP A 296 -31.58 4.85 14.98
N ARG A 297 -31.90 5.97 15.59
CA ARG A 297 -31.00 6.71 16.47
C ARG A 297 -30.63 5.89 17.72
N ALA A 298 -31.62 5.33 18.42
CA ALA A 298 -31.36 4.50 19.59
C ALA A 298 -30.57 3.22 19.24
N ALA A 299 -30.88 2.57 18.12
CA ALA A 299 -30.15 1.40 17.67
C ALA A 299 -28.68 1.71 17.31
N ALA A 300 -28.43 2.86 16.67
CA ALA A 300 -27.09 3.29 16.33
C ALA A 300 -26.24 3.63 17.55
N LEU A 301 -26.79 4.35 18.53
CA LEU A 301 -26.14 4.72 19.80
C LEU A 301 -25.86 3.51 20.68
N ARG A 302 -26.69 2.44 20.62
CA ARG A 302 -26.48 1.18 21.34
C ARG A 302 -25.72 0.13 20.54
N SER A 303 -25.21 0.46 19.35
CA SER A 303 -24.47 -0.48 18.51
C SER A 303 -23.26 -1.07 19.24
N PRO A 304 -22.95 -2.36 19.11
CA PRO A 304 -21.71 -2.94 19.65
C PRO A 304 -20.45 -2.33 19.02
N MET A 305 -20.58 -1.69 17.87
CA MET A 305 -19.48 -1.10 17.11
C MET A 305 -19.25 0.36 17.51
N ALA A 306 -18.14 0.66 18.20
CA ALA A 306 -17.79 2.01 18.65
C ALA A 306 -17.79 3.06 17.50
N SER A 307 -17.40 2.67 16.29
CA SER A 307 -17.42 3.57 15.12
C SER A 307 -18.84 3.96 14.67
N VAL A 308 -19.83 3.10 14.90
CA VAL A 308 -21.25 3.40 14.63
C VAL A 308 -21.78 4.35 15.70
N ARG A 309 -21.52 4.07 16.98
CA ARG A 309 -21.90 4.97 18.07
C ARG A 309 -21.28 6.36 17.92
N LEU A 310 -20.01 6.41 17.51
CA LEU A 310 -19.32 7.68 17.22
C LEU A 310 -19.99 8.45 16.07
N ALA A 311 -20.33 7.77 14.97
CA ALA A 311 -21.01 8.39 13.84
C ALA A 311 -22.42 8.87 14.23
N ALA A 312 -23.18 8.06 14.98
CA ALA A 312 -24.49 8.44 15.50
C ALA A 312 -24.41 9.68 16.40
N LEU A 313 -23.50 9.67 17.37
CA LEU A 313 -23.26 10.82 18.25
C LEU A 313 -22.86 12.08 17.47
N THR A 314 -22.08 11.92 16.39
CA THR A 314 -21.65 13.04 15.54
C THR A 314 -22.83 13.66 14.77
N SER A 315 -23.80 12.86 14.36
CA SER A 315 -25.00 13.30 13.63
C SER A 315 -26.15 13.76 14.51
N LEU A 316 -26.07 13.63 15.84
CA LEU A 316 -27.10 14.12 16.75
C LEU A 316 -27.23 15.65 16.66
N GLY A 317 -28.45 16.15 16.62
CA GLY A 317 -28.75 17.56 16.81
C GLY A 317 -28.61 18.01 18.27
N ASP A 318 -28.63 19.31 18.49
CA ASP A 318 -28.49 19.90 19.84
C ASP A 318 -29.69 19.57 20.77
N GLY A 319 -30.86 19.26 20.21
CA GLY A 319 -32.04 18.84 20.96
C GLY A 319 -31.98 17.45 21.61
N HIS A 320 -30.89 16.70 21.44
CA HIS A 320 -30.72 15.34 21.96
C HIS A 320 -29.72 15.27 23.13
N LEU A 321 -29.85 16.20 24.07
CA LEU A 321 -28.88 16.40 25.13
C LEU A 321 -28.75 15.18 26.04
N GLY A 322 -29.88 14.54 26.42
CA GLY A 322 -29.87 13.32 27.24
C GLY A 322 -29.12 12.16 26.59
N GLU A 323 -29.27 11.98 25.28
CA GLU A 323 -28.51 10.96 24.51
C GLU A 323 -27.02 11.28 24.48
N GLN A 324 -26.65 12.56 24.34
CA GLN A 324 -25.25 12.99 24.39
C GLN A 324 -24.62 12.76 25.76
N LEU A 325 -25.35 13.04 26.84
CA LEU A 325 -24.92 12.78 28.20
C LEU A 325 -24.73 11.28 28.48
N ALA A 326 -25.63 10.43 28.01
CA ALA A 326 -25.47 8.98 28.13
C ALA A 326 -24.19 8.43 27.47
N MET A 327 -23.63 9.12 26.47
CA MET A 327 -22.37 8.71 25.81
C MET A 327 -21.12 9.06 26.62
N LEU A 328 -21.22 9.76 27.76
CA LEU A 328 -20.11 9.93 28.69
C LEU A 328 -19.71 8.63 29.39
N ASP A 329 -20.61 7.65 29.46
CA ASP A 329 -20.34 6.32 30.01
C ASP A 329 -19.90 5.31 28.94
N ASP A 330 -19.65 5.77 27.71
CA ASP A 330 -19.20 4.88 26.61
C ASP A 330 -17.81 4.29 26.92
N PRO A 331 -17.63 2.96 26.77
CA PRO A 331 -16.33 2.32 27.01
C PRO A 331 -15.24 2.71 25.99
N ALA A 332 -15.60 3.27 24.84
CA ALA A 332 -14.65 3.67 23.80
C ALA A 332 -14.22 5.13 23.99
N ASP A 333 -12.93 5.36 24.21
CA ASP A 333 -12.35 6.71 24.43
C ASP A 333 -12.74 7.73 23.35
N LYS A 334 -12.84 7.31 22.08
CA LYS A 334 -13.22 8.20 20.98
C LYS A 334 -14.67 8.66 21.05
N VAL A 335 -15.59 7.80 21.53
CA VAL A 335 -16.99 8.15 21.71
C VAL A 335 -17.14 9.09 22.90
N PHE A 336 -16.51 8.74 24.02
CA PHE A 336 -16.43 9.57 25.22
C PHE A 336 -15.86 10.98 24.92
N ALA A 337 -14.71 11.06 24.25
CA ALA A 337 -14.10 12.33 23.89
C ALA A 337 -15.02 13.18 22.99
N LYS A 338 -15.75 12.54 22.07
CA LYS A 338 -16.72 13.24 21.21
C LYS A 338 -17.94 13.72 21.99
N ALA A 339 -18.40 12.96 22.98
CA ALA A 339 -19.46 13.40 23.87
C ALA A 339 -19.04 14.65 24.67
N CYS A 340 -17.85 14.63 25.26
CA CYS A 340 -17.28 15.79 25.95
C CYS A 340 -17.15 17.02 25.03
N GLU A 341 -16.65 16.83 23.80
CA GLU A 341 -16.54 17.92 22.82
C GLU A 341 -17.90 18.55 22.50
N ARG A 342 -18.92 17.74 22.30
CA ARG A 342 -20.27 18.24 21.98
C ARG A 342 -20.93 18.94 23.16
N LEU A 343 -20.88 18.33 24.34
CA LEU A 343 -21.42 18.89 25.55
C LEU A 343 -20.77 20.20 26.00
N GLY A 344 -19.44 20.32 25.75
CA GLY A 344 -18.68 21.55 25.99
C GLY A 344 -19.10 22.75 25.12
N ARG A 345 -19.88 22.50 24.05
CA ARG A 345 -20.47 23.55 23.18
C ARG A 345 -21.89 23.97 23.61
N GLN A 346 -22.50 23.20 24.52
CA GLN A 346 -23.87 23.47 24.99
C GLN A 346 -23.90 24.55 26.05
N PRO A 347 -24.92 25.40 26.09
CA PRO A 347 -25.14 26.34 27.19
C PRO A 347 -25.26 25.61 28.54
N TRP A 348 -24.62 26.16 29.55
CA TRP A 348 -24.61 25.56 30.89
C TRP A 348 -26.04 25.38 31.47
N ASP A 349 -26.93 26.36 31.24
CA ASP A 349 -28.32 26.31 31.69
C ASP A 349 -29.08 25.14 31.06
N ALA A 350 -28.81 24.81 29.80
CA ALA A 350 -29.40 23.65 29.12
C ALA A 350 -28.92 22.33 29.74
N LEU A 351 -27.63 22.26 30.10
CA LEU A 351 -27.05 21.09 30.77
C LEU A 351 -27.63 20.88 32.15
N GLN A 352 -27.88 21.98 32.93
CA GLN A 352 -28.48 21.89 34.26
C GLN A 352 -29.99 21.52 34.23
N ALA A 353 -30.71 21.94 33.21
CA ALA A 353 -32.13 21.68 33.07
C ALA A 353 -32.45 20.22 32.67
N GLU A 354 -31.46 19.44 32.22
CA GLU A 354 -31.68 18.07 31.78
C GLU A 354 -31.94 17.13 32.98
N PRO A 355 -33.08 16.40 33.00
CA PRO A 355 -33.43 15.52 34.11
C PRO A 355 -32.43 14.37 34.36
N THR A 356 -31.62 14.01 33.35
CA THR A 356 -30.61 12.99 33.45
C THR A 356 -29.26 13.49 34.01
N ALA A 357 -29.24 14.66 34.65
CA ALA A 357 -28.04 15.26 35.26
C ALA A 357 -27.39 14.46 36.42
N ALA A 358 -27.75 13.19 36.61
CA ALA A 358 -27.01 12.23 37.43
C ALA A 358 -25.54 12.04 37.06
N TRP A 359 -25.13 12.58 35.92
CA TRP A 359 -23.74 12.54 35.39
C TRP A 359 -22.71 13.26 36.25
N ILE A 360 -23.15 14.19 37.11
CA ILE A 360 -22.27 14.92 38.05
C ILE A 360 -21.63 13.97 39.07
N VAL A 361 -22.17 12.79 39.26
CA VAL A 361 -21.76 11.85 40.33
C VAL A 361 -20.70 10.84 39.86
N THR A 362 -20.49 10.64 38.55
CA THR A 362 -19.63 9.56 38.05
C THR A 362 -18.14 9.88 38.02
N GLY A 363 -17.70 11.06 38.46
CA GLY A 363 -16.28 11.34 38.79
C GLY A 363 -15.25 11.25 37.65
N ARG A 364 -15.66 11.16 36.38
CA ARG A 364 -14.73 11.28 35.24
C ARG A 364 -14.43 12.76 35.01
N ALA A 365 -13.19 13.13 35.24
CA ALA A 365 -12.66 14.50 35.17
C ALA A 365 -12.63 15.08 33.74
N CYS A 366 -13.74 15.10 33.02
CA CYS A 366 -13.81 15.74 31.70
C CYS A 366 -13.87 17.26 31.72
N LEU A 367 -14.30 17.85 32.84
CA LEU A 367 -14.61 19.29 32.91
C LEU A 367 -13.47 20.15 33.46
N THR A 368 -12.30 19.58 33.79
CA THR A 368 -11.20 20.33 34.43
C THR A 368 -10.14 20.86 33.46
N THR A 369 -10.26 20.66 32.15
CA THR A 369 -9.23 21.13 31.17
C THR A 369 -9.67 22.32 30.31
N ALA A 370 -10.85 22.87 30.47
CA ALA A 370 -11.24 24.12 29.86
C ALA A 370 -11.16 25.26 30.90
N ALA A 371 -9.94 25.66 31.27
CA ALA A 371 -9.75 27.00 31.84
C ALA A 371 -9.87 28.00 30.66
N PRO A 372 -10.68 29.06 30.79
CA PRO A 372 -10.72 30.14 29.82
C PRO A 372 -9.41 30.94 29.83
N PRO A 373 -9.10 31.67 28.76
CA PRO A 373 -7.86 32.43 28.57
C PRO A 373 -7.71 33.54 29.59
#